data_fe1549ca43cf1c5bb6e84375210ebb22
#
_entry.id   fe1549ca43cf1c5bb6e84375210ebb22
#
_cell.length_a   1.000
_cell.length_b   1.000
_cell.length_c   1.000
_cell.angle_alpha   90.00
_cell.angle_beta   90.00
_cell.angle_gamma   90.00
#
_symmetry.space_group_name_H-M   'P 1'
#
loop_
_entity.id
_entity.type
_entity.pdbx_description
1 polymer ?
#
loop_
_entity_poly.entity_id
_entity_poly.type
_entity_poly.pdbx_seq_one_letter_code
_entity_poly.pdbx_strand_id
1 'polypeptide(L)'
;MTTINNKIQNALITKSIGGLYTIESPEFPNGILECKARGIFRKRGISPVVGDYVTIENNIISEINPRKNVIIRPPLANLDQLVFVVSTCKPSPDFLLLDKFIAISVYKNIKPVIIVSKADIGDYSDILDIYMNTDID
;
A
#
# COMPACT_ATOMS: atom_id res chain seq x y z
N MET A 1 -8.93 21.41 19.87
CA MET A 1 -7.83 20.94 19.00
C MET A 1 -6.53 21.11 19.74
N THR A 2 -5.88 20.02 20.09
CA THR A 2 -4.56 20.10 20.73
C THR A 2 -3.54 20.41 19.64
N THR A 3 -3.01 21.61 19.61
CA THR A 3 -1.95 21.97 18.68
C THR A 3 -0.67 21.32 19.17
N ILE A 4 -0.23 20.28 18.46
CA ILE A 4 1.07 19.64 18.73
C ILE A 4 2.11 20.58 18.13
N ASN A 5 2.79 21.30 18.99
CA ASN A 5 3.83 22.27 18.59
C ASN A 5 5.19 21.57 18.34
N ASN A 6 5.19 20.23 18.29
CA ASN A 6 6.37 19.42 18.10
C ASN A 6 6.41 18.82 16.68
N LYS A 7 7.61 18.69 16.15
CA LYS A 7 7.89 17.96 14.93
C LYS A 7 7.86 16.46 15.24
N ILE A 8 6.85 15.76 14.69
CA ILE A 8 6.73 14.31 14.81
C ILE A 8 7.24 13.66 13.52
N GLN A 9 8.16 12.72 13.65
CA GLN A 9 8.78 12.03 12.54
C GLN A 9 8.28 10.58 12.44
N ASN A 10 8.37 9.99 11.24
CA ASN A 10 8.01 8.59 10.99
C ASN A 10 6.57 8.22 11.38
N ALA A 11 5.65 9.15 11.25
CA ALA A 11 4.23 8.87 11.40
C ALA A 11 3.68 8.20 10.12
N LEU A 12 2.86 7.16 10.26
CA LEU A 12 2.37 6.34 9.15
C LEU A 12 1.02 6.84 8.65
N ILE A 13 0.88 7.06 7.34
CA ILE A 13 -0.43 7.31 6.73
C ILE A 13 -1.19 5.99 6.57
N THR A 14 -2.33 5.86 7.24
CA THR A 14 -3.19 4.67 7.18
C THR A 14 -4.44 4.87 6.33
N LYS A 15 -4.86 6.13 6.09
CA LYS A 15 -6.03 6.47 5.27
C LYS A 15 -5.84 7.79 4.55
N SER A 16 -6.37 7.89 3.33
CA SER A 16 -6.38 9.13 2.53
C SER A 16 -7.71 9.25 1.78
N ILE A 17 -8.50 10.26 2.12
CA ILE A 17 -9.80 10.54 1.48
C ILE A 17 -9.95 12.04 1.27
N GLY A 18 -10.20 12.47 0.02
CA GLY A 18 -10.52 13.87 -0.27
C GLY A 18 -9.45 14.88 0.12
N GLY A 19 -8.17 14.44 0.22
CA GLY A 19 -7.06 15.31 0.66
C GLY A 19 -6.94 15.43 2.19
N LEU A 20 -7.71 14.65 2.94
CA LEU A 20 -7.56 14.45 4.37
C LEU A 20 -6.84 13.12 4.61
N TYR A 21 -5.87 13.12 5.51
CA TYR A 21 -5.03 11.98 5.83
C TYR A 21 -5.21 11.58 7.29
N THR A 22 -5.44 10.30 7.53
CA THR A 22 -5.38 9.71 8.86
C THR A 22 -3.98 9.14 9.06
N ILE A 23 -3.34 9.54 10.14
CA ILE A 23 -1.93 9.25 10.42
C ILE A 23 -1.83 8.64 11.80
N GLU A 24 -1.04 7.58 11.92
CA GLU A 24 -0.78 6.88 13.17
C GLU A 24 0.65 7.12 13.65
N SER A 25 0.78 7.39 14.93
CA SER A 25 2.06 7.46 15.64
C SER A 25 1.83 7.29 17.15
N PRO A 26 2.70 6.59 17.87
CA PRO A 26 2.64 6.49 19.32
C PRO A 26 2.85 7.84 20.03
N GLU A 27 3.38 8.85 19.32
CA GLU A 27 3.56 10.20 19.85
C GLU A 27 2.24 11.02 19.88
N PHE A 28 1.16 10.56 19.24
CA PHE A 28 -0.14 11.21 19.36
C PHE A 28 -0.89 10.77 20.61
N PRO A 29 -1.61 11.66 21.31
CA PRO A 29 -2.33 11.33 22.54
C PRO A 29 -3.31 10.15 22.41
N ASN A 30 -3.95 9.99 21.27
CA ASN A 30 -4.86 8.89 20.94
C ASN A 30 -4.29 7.93 19.88
N GLY A 31 -2.99 7.99 19.60
CA GLY A 31 -2.35 7.20 18.56
C GLY A 31 -2.67 7.64 17.12
N ILE A 32 -3.64 8.52 16.91
CA ILE A 32 -4.15 8.91 15.59
C ILE A 32 -4.29 10.43 15.48
N LEU A 33 -3.95 10.97 14.30
CA LEU A 33 -4.17 12.36 13.92
C LEU A 33 -4.80 12.43 12.52
N GLU A 34 -5.82 13.27 12.36
CA GLU A 34 -6.32 13.65 11.03
C GLU A 34 -5.78 15.02 10.62
N CYS A 35 -5.14 15.09 9.46
CA CYS A 35 -4.54 16.32 8.98
C CYS A 35 -4.51 16.44 7.45
N LYS A 36 -4.08 17.61 6.97
CA LYS A 36 -3.86 17.91 5.56
C LYS A 36 -2.36 17.92 5.24
N ALA A 37 -2.02 17.87 3.97
CA ALA A 37 -0.66 18.04 3.49
C ALA A 37 -0.40 19.49 3.04
N ARG A 38 0.87 19.94 3.15
CA ARG A 38 1.30 21.24 2.61
C ARG A 38 1.03 21.32 1.11
N GLY A 39 0.57 22.48 0.64
CA GLY A 39 0.26 22.71 -0.78
C GLY A 39 1.44 22.56 -1.73
N ILE A 40 2.67 22.57 -1.21
CA ILE A 40 3.90 22.36 -2.01
C ILE A 40 3.94 20.99 -2.68
N PHE A 41 3.32 19.95 -2.10
CA PHE A 41 3.27 18.61 -2.69
C PHE A 41 2.54 18.61 -4.03
N ARG A 42 1.42 19.36 -4.14
CA ARG A 42 0.69 19.53 -5.41
C ARG A 42 1.56 20.20 -6.47
N LYS A 43 2.35 21.22 -6.08
CA LYS A 43 3.24 21.93 -7.01
C LYS A 43 4.37 21.04 -7.52
N ARG A 44 4.84 20.10 -6.71
CA ARG A 44 5.91 19.15 -7.06
C ARG A 44 5.40 17.89 -7.77
N GLY A 45 4.09 17.74 -7.96
CA GLY A 45 3.50 16.53 -8.56
C GLY A 45 3.65 15.27 -7.71
N ILE A 46 3.99 15.40 -6.43
CA ILE A 46 4.13 14.31 -5.48
C ILE A 46 3.02 14.46 -4.45
N SER A 47 2.19 13.42 -4.29
CA SER A 47 1.16 13.40 -3.25
C SER A 47 1.50 12.36 -2.20
N PRO A 48 1.23 12.66 -0.90
CA PRO A 48 1.26 11.62 0.11
C PRO A 48 0.24 10.53 -0.21
N VAL A 49 0.59 9.27 0.05
CA VAL A 49 -0.28 8.12 -0.17
C VAL A 49 -0.31 7.22 1.06
N VAL A 50 -1.27 6.32 1.15
CA VAL A 50 -1.33 5.32 2.22
C VAL A 50 -0.04 4.47 2.20
N GLY A 51 0.51 4.22 3.38
CA GLY A 51 1.79 3.54 3.56
C GLY A 51 3.01 4.47 3.60
N ASP A 52 2.86 5.76 3.30
CA ASP A 52 3.95 6.72 3.50
C ASP A 52 4.25 6.94 4.98
N TYR A 53 5.55 6.98 5.29
CA TYR A 53 6.03 7.57 6.52
C TYR A 53 6.27 9.06 6.31
N VAL A 54 5.75 9.88 7.20
CA VAL A 54 5.73 11.33 7.03
C VAL A 54 6.22 12.05 8.29
N THR A 55 6.62 13.29 8.09
CA THR A 55 6.88 14.23 9.18
C THR A 55 5.71 15.19 9.30
N ILE A 56 5.24 15.38 10.55
CA ILE A 56 4.15 16.28 10.90
C ILE A 56 4.71 17.49 11.63
N GLU A 57 4.32 18.68 11.19
CA GLU A 57 4.59 19.94 11.87
C GLU A 57 3.31 20.76 11.93
N ASN A 58 2.94 21.25 13.12
CA ASN A 58 1.73 22.02 13.35
C ASN A 58 0.46 21.36 12.79
N ASN A 59 0.31 20.05 13.01
CA ASN A 59 -0.81 19.23 12.52
C ASN A 59 -0.95 19.20 10.98
N ILE A 60 0.16 19.36 10.25
CA ILE A 60 0.18 19.31 8.78
C ILE A 60 1.33 18.41 8.34
N ILE A 61 1.13 17.58 7.32
CA ILE A 61 2.21 16.81 6.69
C ILE A 61 3.17 17.81 6.05
N SER A 62 4.39 17.87 6.57
CA SER A 62 5.46 18.76 6.10
C SER A 62 6.44 18.10 5.14
N GLU A 63 6.71 16.81 5.34
CA GLU A 63 7.65 16.04 4.55
C GLU A 63 7.16 14.61 4.34
N ILE A 64 7.52 13.99 3.20
CA ILE A 64 7.33 12.57 2.92
C ILE A 64 8.71 11.92 3.00
N ASN A 65 8.85 10.90 3.84
CA ASN A 65 10.11 10.18 3.96
C ASN A 65 10.41 9.37 2.69
N PRO A 66 11.67 9.02 2.41
CA PRO A 66 12.02 8.18 1.27
C PRO A 66 11.21 6.89 1.24
N ARG A 67 10.63 6.58 0.09
CA ARG A 67 9.84 5.36 -0.14
C ARG A 67 10.75 4.22 -0.55
N LYS A 68 10.55 3.01 0.01
CA LYS A 68 11.21 1.81 -0.50
C LYS A 68 10.59 1.32 -1.82
N ASN A 69 9.29 1.52 -1.98
CA ASN A 69 8.55 1.26 -3.21
C ASN A 69 7.25 2.05 -3.23
N VAL A 70 6.63 2.14 -4.41
CA VAL A 70 5.32 2.77 -4.61
C VAL A 70 4.61 2.15 -5.80
N ILE A 71 3.32 1.91 -5.66
CA ILE A 71 2.42 1.57 -6.76
C ILE A 71 1.46 2.72 -7.02
N ILE A 72 1.03 2.88 -8.28
CA ILE A 72 0.23 4.03 -8.71
C ILE A 72 -1.26 3.76 -8.56
N ARG A 73 -1.67 2.52 -8.83
CA ARG A 73 -3.08 2.09 -8.74
C ARG A 73 -3.18 0.71 -8.12
N PRO A 74 -3.74 0.62 -6.92
CA PRO A 74 -4.08 1.73 -6.01
C PRO A 74 -2.83 2.49 -5.57
N PRO A 75 -2.95 3.78 -5.15
CA PRO A 75 -1.79 4.57 -4.72
C PRO A 75 -1.36 4.13 -3.31
N LEU A 76 -0.33 3.31 -3.22
CA LEU A 76 0.21 2.75 -1.99
C LEU A 76 1.73 2.81 -2.00
N ALA A 77 2.34 3.02 -0.83
CA ALA A 77 3.80 3.06 -0.67
C ALA A 77 4.29 2.11 0.43
N ASN A 78 5.57 1.79 0.38
CA ASN A 78 6.29 1.02 1.42
C ASN A 78 5.68 -0.37 1.68
N LEU A 79 5.24 -1.05 0.62
CA LEU A 79 4.68 -2.38 0.71
C LEU A 79 5.78 -3.44 0.94
N ASP A 80 5.52 -4.39 1.83
CA ASP A 80 6.35 -5.57 2.05
C ASP A 80 5.94 -6.69 1.12
N GLN A 81 4.63 -6.87 0.94
CA GLN A 81 4.05 -7.91 0.09
C GLN A 81 2.78 -7.43 -0.61
N LEU A 82 2.46 -8.05 -1.72
CA LEU A 82 1.22 -7.84 -2.47
C LEU A 82 0.50 -9.16 -2.64
N VAL A 83 -0.70 -9.25 -2.09
CA VAL A 83 -1.50 -10.48 -2.10
C VAL A 83 -2.46 -10.43 -3.28
N PHE A 84 -2.36 -11.42 -4.18
CA PHE A 84 -3.25 -11.62 -5.30
C PHE A 84 -4.27 -12.71 -4.97
N VAL A 85 -5.54 -12.32 -4.87
CA VAL A 85 -6.62 -13.29 -4.64
C VAL A 85 -7.13 -13.79 -5.98
N VAL A 86 -6.89 -15.07 -6.28
CA VAL A 86 -7.23 -15.71 -7.54
C VAL A 86 -8.38 -16.69 -7.32
N SER A 87 -9.47 -16.53 -8.06
CA SER A 87 -10.61 -17.46 -8.00
C SER A 87 -10.38 -18.64 -8.94
N THR A 88 -10.72 -19.86 -8.49
CA THR A 88 -10.69 -21.06 -9.33
C THR A 88 -11.76 -21.05 -10.41
N CYS A 89 -12.90 -20.41 -10.14
CA CYS A 89 -14.05 -20.37 -11.06
C CYS A 89 -14.87 -19.10 -10.86
N LYS A 90 -15.54 -18.68 -11.92
CA LYS A 90 -16.51 -17.57 -11.99
C LYS A 90 -16.11 -16.32 -11.18
N PRO A 91 -15.16 -15.53 -11.67
CA PRO A 91 -14.50 -15.66 -12.97
C PRO A 91 -13.38 -16.69 -12.96
N SER A 92 -13.05 -17.27 -14.12
CA SER A 92 -11.88 -18.11 -14.29
C SER A 92 -10.60 -17.25 -14.17
N PRO A 93 -9.47 -17.83 -13.73
CA PRO A 93 -8.22 -17.12 -13.62
C PRO A 93 -7.77 -16.55 -14.98
N ASP A 94 -7.31 -15.31 -14.98
CA ASP A 94 -6.57 -14.72 -16.09
C ASP A 94 -5.08 -14.76 -15.75
N PHE A 95 -4.41 -15.83 -16.18
CA PHE A 95 -2.99 -16.05 -15.87
C PHE A 95 -2.09 -14.98 -16.48
N LEU A 96 -2.40 -14.48 -17.69
CA LEU A 96 -1.61 -13.42 -18.31
C LEU A 96 -1.66 -12.12 -17.51
N LEU A 97 -2.82 -11.77 -16.98
CA LEU A 97 -2.99 -10.59 -16.15
C LEU A 97 -2.29 -10.78 -14.79
N LEU A 98 -2.40 -11.96 -14.20
CA LEU A 98 -1.73 -12.30 -12.94
C LEU A 98 -0.22 -12.24 -13.09
N ASP A 99 0.35 -12.82 -14.15
CA ASP A 99 1.79 -12.78 -14.43
C ASP A 99 2.31 -11.35 -14.58
N LYS A 100 1.54 -10.48 -15.26
CA LYS A 100 1.90 -9.05 -15.37
C LYS A 100 1.94 -8.37 -14.01
N PHE A 101 0.99 -8.62 -13.13
CA PHE A 101 0.97 -8.04 -11.79
C PHE A 101 2.10 -8.59 -10.91
N ILE A 102 2.39 -9.88 -11.00
CA ILE A 102 3.53 -10.50 -10.32
C ILE A 102 4.84 -9.87 -10.79
N ALA A 103 5.04 -9.73 -12.10
CA ALA A 103 6.24 -9.11 -12.66
C ALA A 103 6.40 -7.65 -12.18
N ILE A 104 5.32 -6.87 -12.10
CA ILE A 104 5.35 -5.52 -11.54
C ILE A 104 5.73 -5.54 -10.06
N SER A 105 5.20 -6.47 -9.27
CA SER A 105 5.54 -6.63 -7.85
C SER A 105 7.02 -6.89 -7.66
N VAL A 106 7.56 -7.87 -8.37
CA VAL A 106 8.99 -8.23 -8.33
C VAL A 106 9.86 -7.05 -8.77
N TYR A 107 9.51 -6.39 -9.87
CA TYR A 107 10.23 -5.19 -10.34
C TYR A 107 10.27 -4.06 -9.31
N LYS A 108 9.21 -3.92 -8.51
CA LYS A 108 9.09 -2.92 -7.44
C LYS A 108 9.69 -3.39 -6.11
N ASN A 109 10.33 -4.54 -6.05
CA ASN A 109 10.81 -5.19 -4.81
C ASN A 109 9.69 -5.37 -3.77
N ILE A 110 8.52 -5.81 -4.23
CA ILE A 110 7.37 -6.17 -3.40
C ILE A 110 7.18 -7.67 -3.54
N LYS A 111 7.14 -8.40 -2.42
CA LYS A 111 6.95 -9.86 -2.45
C LYS A 111 5.55 -10.21 -2.95
N PRO A 112 5.38 -10.95 -4.07
CA PRO A 112 4.08 -11.44 -4.49
C PRO A 112 3.67 -12.65 -3.66
N VAL A 113 2.38 -12.72 -3.32
CA VAL A 113 1.74 -13.85 -2.64
C VAL A 113 0.43 -14.16 -3.36
N ILE A 114 0.17 -15.43 -3.66
CA ILE A 114 -1.08 -15.87 -4.31
C ILE A 114 -1.97 -16.56 -3.28
N ILE A 115 -3.20 -16.11 -3.15
CA ILE A 115 -4.24 -16.79 -2.38
C ILE A 115 -5.28 -17.32 -3.34
N VAL A 116 -5.50 -18.62 -3.33
CA VAL A 116 -6.52 -19.28 -4.12
C VAL A 116 -7.85 -19.27 -3.38
N SER A 117 -8.85 -18.63 -3.97
CA SER A 117 -10.23 -18.62 -3.44
C SER A 117 -11.12 -19.59 -4.19
N LYS A 118 -12.22 -20.00 -3.56
CA LYS A 118 -13.20 -20.98 -4.09
C LYS A 118 -12.59 -22.35 -4.39
N ALA A 119 -11.57 -22.75 -3.64
CA ALA A 119 -10.91 -24.04 -3.78
C ALA A 119 -11.84 -25.23 -3.38
N ASP A 120 -12.94 -24.93 -2.73
CA ASP A 120 -14.00 -25.87 -2.34
C ASP A 120 -14.94 -26.26 -3.49
N ILE A 121 -15.04 -25.41 -4.53
CA ILE A 121 -16.00 -25.59 -5.63
C ILE A 121 -15.39 -25.61 -7.03
N GLY A 122 -14.09 -25.31 -7.14
CA GLY A 122 -13.39 -25.26 -8.41
C GLY A 122 -12.05 -25.97 -8.36
N ASP A 123 -11.57 -26.44 -9.52
CA ASP A 123 -10.25 -27.03 -9.66
C ASP A 123 -9.18 -25.92 -9.67
N TYR A 124 -8.10 -26.10 -8.92
CA TYR A 124 -6.98 -25.18 -8.82
C TYR A 124 -5.65 -25.81 -9.24
N SER A 125 -5.68 -27.01 -9.86
CA SER A 125 -4.49 -27.72 -10.31
C SER A 125 -3.64 -26.88 -11.26
N ASP A 126 -4.25 -26.18 -12.22
CA ASP A 126 -3.55 -25.29 -13.15
C ASP A 126 -2.78 -24.18 -12.44
N ILE A 127 -3.34 -23.62 -11.37
CA ILE A 127 -2.68 -22.56 -10.57
C ILE A 127 -1.45 -23.15 -9.88
N LEU A 128 -1.57 -24.32 -9.29
CA LEU A 128 -0.46 -25.01 -8.63
C LEU A 128 0.63 -25.37 -9.64
N ASP A 129 0.27 -25.96 -10.77
CA ASP A 129 1.23 -26.39 -11.80
C ASP A 129 2.07 -25.24 -12.34
N ILE A 130 1.48 -24.05 -12.47
CA ILE A 130 2.17 -22.85 -12.96
C ILE A 130 3.08 -22.25 -11.87
N TYR A 131 2.61 -22.11 -10.64
CA TYR A 131 3.29 -21.28 -9.63
C TYR A 131 4.03 -22.07 -8.54
N MET A 132 3.78 -23.36 -8.35
CA MET A 132 4.37 -24.18 -7.28
C MET A 132 5.89 -24.34 -7.36
N ASN A 133 6.46 -24.21 -8.56
CA ASN A 133 7.91 -24.28 -8.81
C ASN A 133 8.57 -22.90 -8.98
N THR A 134 7.90 -21.85 -8.55
CA THR A 134 8.40 -20.48 -8.56
C THR A 134 8.73 -20.04 -7.13
N ASP A 135 9.46 -18.92 -6.98
CA ASP A 135 9.73 -18.30 -5.67
C ASP A 135 8.56 -17.44 -5.18
N ILE A 136 7.32 -17.76 -5.59
CA ILE A 136 6.08 -17.07 -5.21
C ILE A 136 5.37 -17.91 -4.14
N ASP A 137 5.01 -17.28 -3.03
CA ASP A 137 4.22 -17.90 -1.96
C ASP A 137 2.74 -17.98 -2.30
#